data_74a248065f315d74665e13b7295dadc5
#
_entry.id   74a248065f315d74665e13b7295dadc5
#
_cell.length_a   1.000
_cell.length_b   1.000
_cell.length_c   1.000
_cell.angle_alpha   90.00
_cell.angle_beta   90.00
_cell.angle_gamma   90.00
#
_symmetry.space_group_name_H-M   'P 1'
#
loop_
_entity.id
_entity.type
_entity.pdbx_description
1 polymer ?
#
loop_
_entity_poly.entity_id
_entity_poly.type
_entity_poly.pdbx_seq_one_letter_code
_entity_poly.pdbx_strand_id
1 'polypeptide(L)'
;MKCGIRLSPCENSIAVINHDGDFVYSFSFKPADTYSELLFQLESTLKHCLDKYDILLPFGVSVKGHETTSTGMIASLHHPLIAQKTLRRDLQAALNHSVIVASDGQCLAVAARSVLQLDNKPTIFALSLDQSVCGGIIVYDKLLSGPHGLAGDWGHLSLPWPADYELEGRKCVCGRTGCIEHFVSLEGLSHDYELLTGKKLTAENIIKQAETGDIVAESAMQVIEDRISRGLAMVIGLLDPDIILIGGILAKSERLFTNIPRKWPWYIRSSVNSDILVPLRTSNPCPDHLYLHGAAHLCCYAK
;
A
#
# COMPACT_ATOMS: atom_id res chain seq x y z
N MET A 1 22.37 5.86 9.57
CA MET A 1 20.96 6.25 9.51
C MET A 1 20.35 5.90 8.16
N LYS A 2 19.01 5.71 8.07
CA LYS A 2 18.26 5.47 6.84
C LYS A 2 17.19 6.55 6.71
N CYS A 3 16.85 6.95 5.48
CA CYS A 3 15.83 7.97 5.25
C CYS A 3 14.74 7.45 4.32
N GLY A 4 13.50 7.57 4.74
CA GLY A 4 12.30 7.22 4.00
C GLY A 4 11.45 8.45 3.71
N ILE A 5 10.88 8.48 2.52
CA ILE A 5 10.00 9.54 2.03
C ILE A 5 8.71 8.88 1.57
N ARG A 6 7.58 9.45 1.89
CA ARG A 6 6.29 9.07 1.31
C ARG A 6 5.67 10.26 0.59
N LEU A 7 5.31 10.06 -0.66
CA LEU A 7 4.61 11.04 -1.46
C LEU A 7 3.16 10.61 -1.67
N SER A 8 2.24 11.39 -1.14
CA SER A 8 0.80 11.16 -1.24
C SER A 8 0.10 12.44 -1.71
N PRO A 9 -1.03 12.33 -2.42
CA PRO A 9 -1.83 13.49 -2.82
C PRO A 9 -2.34 14.34 -1.66
N CYS A 10 -2.44 13.77 -0.46
CA CYS A 10 -2.98 14.47 0.72
C CYS A 10 -1.90 15.05 1.62
N GLU A 11 -0.77 14.35 1.77
CA GLU A 11 0.32 14.73 2.66
C GLU A 11 1.61 14.04 2.22
N ASN A 12 2.70 14.78 2.22
CA ASN A 12 4.04 14.23 2.03
C ASN A 12 4.73 14.08 3.39
N SER A 13 5.51 13.02 3.57
CA SER A 13 6.19 12.75 4.82
C SER A 13 7.62 12.30 4.59
N ILE A 14 8.52 12.67 5.49
CA ILE A 14 9.94 12.29 5.50
C ILE A 14 10.28 11.81 6.91
N ALA A 15 11.05 10.74 7.00
CA ALA A 15 11.55 10.27 8.29
C ALA A 15 12.99 9.76 8.17
N VAL A 16 13.76 9.98 9.24
CA VAL A 16 15.08 9.37 9.43
C VAL A 16 14.98 8.34 10.53
N ILE A 17 15.52 7.15 10.28
CA ILE A 17 15.43 5.98 11.14
C ILE A 17 16.83 5.56 11.57
N ASN A 18 17.02 5.27 12.86
CA ASN A 18 18.27 4.76 13.41
C ASN A 18 18.47 3.26 13.10
N HIS A 19 19.53 2.66 13.62
CA HIS A 19 19.83 1.25 13.43
C HIS A 19 18.85 0.32 14.14
N ASP A 20 18.21 0.80 15.21
CA ASP A 20 17.25 0.04 16.02
C ASP A 20 15.84 0.08 15.41
N GLY A 21 15.62 0.90 14.38
CA GLY A 21 14.33 1.06 13.71
C GLY A 21 13.49 2.22 14.27
N ASP A 22 14.05 3.02 15.18
CA ASP A 22 13.33 4.15 15.77
C ASP A 22 13.40 5.39 14.89
N PHE A 23 12.31 6.15 14.86
CA PHE A 23 12.25 7.44 14.17
C PHE A 23 12.99 8.51 14.99
N VAL A 24 14.15 8.96 14.51
CA VAL A 24 14.92 10.06 15.12
C VAL A 24 14.53 11.42 14.56
N TYR A 25 13.85 11.44 13.42
CA TYR A 25 13.28 12.63 12.80
C TYR A 25 12.04 12.22 11.99
N SER A 26 11.01 13.04 12.06
CA SER A 26 9.83 12.91 11.21
C SER A 26 9.29 14.30 10.90
N PHE A 27 8.93 14.52 9.65
CA PHE A 27 8.39 15.79 9.17
C PHE A 27 7.35 15.52 8.10
N SER A 28 6.17 16.14 8.26
CA SER A 28 5.09 16.10 7.27
C SER A 28 4.81 17.48 6.73
N PHE A 29 4.48 17.58 5.45
CA PHE A 29 4.17 18.83 4.78
C PHE A 29 3.07 18.63 3.74
N LYS A 30 2.36 19.72 3.45
CA LYS A 30 1.27 19.71 2.47
C LYS A 30 1.83 19.43 1.07
N PRO A 31 1.04 18.77 0.21
CA PRO A 31 1.39 18.63 -1.20
C PRO A 31 1.62 20.02 -1.84
N ALA A 32 2.59 20.06 -2.74
CA ALA A 32 2.88 21.25 -3.53
C ALA A 32 1.86 21.39 -4.67
N ASP A 33 1.70 22.60 -5.19
CA ASP A 33 0.83 22.87 -6.35
C ASP A 33 1.50 22.50 -7.68
N THR A 34 2.83 22.50 -7.71
CA THR A 34 3.62 22.18 -8.90
C THR A 34 4.72 21.16 -8.61
N TYR A 35 5.12 20.41 -9.64
CA TYR A 35 6.23 19.46 -9.51
C TYR A 35 7.56 20.13 -9.13
N SER A 36 7.83 21.32 -9.66
CA SER A 36 9.05 22.08 -9.33
C SER A 36 9.07 22.50 -7.87
N GLU A 37 7.93 22.90 -7.34
CA GLU A 37 7.79 23.24 -5.92
C GLU A 37 7.97 21.99 -5.03
N LEU A 38 7.39 20.86 -5.43
CA LEU A 38 7.60 19.57 -4.72
C LEU A 38 9.08 19.22 -4.67
N LEU A 39 9.79 19.30 -5.81
CA LEU A 39 11.23 19.04 -5.85
C LEU A 39 12.02 19.99 -4.93
N PHE A 40 11.69 21.27 -4.93
CA PHE A 40 12.34 22.26 -4.06
C PHE A 40 12.11 21.97 -2.58
N GLN A 41 10.86 21.64 -2.18
CA GLN A 41 10.53 21.27 -0.81
C GLN A 41 11.29 20.00 -0.37
N LEU A 42 11.33 18.98 -1.23
CA LEU A 42 12.06 17.73 -0.97
C LEU A 42 13.57 18.00 -0.87
N GLU A 43 14.15 18.75 -1.81
CA GLU A 43 15.57 19.09 -1.83
C GLU A 43 15.99 19.83 -0.54
N SER A 44 15.24 20.86 -0.15
CA SER A 44 15.50 21.63 1.06
C SER A 44 15.48 20.76 2.32
N THR A 45 14.42 19.93 2.47
CA THR A 45 14.28 19.08 3.65
C THR A 45 15.32 17.96 3.70
N LEU A 46 15.61 17.34 2.55
CA LEU A 46 16.56 16.23 2.48
C LEU A 46 18.03 16.71 2.64
N LYS A 47 18.37 17.90 2.15
CA LYS A 47 19.68 18.51 2.45
C LYS A 47 19.83 18.75 3.95
N HIS A 48 18.80 19.28 4.62
CA HIS A 48 18.83 19.42 6.08
C HIS A 48 19.03 18.06 6.78
N CYS A 49 18.40 16.99 6.29
CA CYS A 49 18.62 15.65 6.84
C CYS A 49 20.05 15.15 6.59
N LEU A 50 20.64 15.39 5.42
CA LEU A 50 22.03 15.03 5.12
C LEU A 50 23.03 15.79 6.02
N ASP A 51 22.79 17.06 6.26
CA ASP A 51 23.67 17.91 7.08
C ASP A 51 23.62 17.52 8.57
N LYS A 52 22.46 17.05 9.03
CA LYS A 52 22.22 16.77 10.46
C LYS A 52 22.46 15.31 10.83
N TYR A 53 22.25 14.38 9.92
CA TYR A 53 22.31 12.95 10.20
C TYR A 53 23.30 12.27 9.23
N ASP A 54 24.03 11.30 9.75
CA ASP A 54 24.98 10.51 8.94
C ASP A 54 24.20 9.51 8.06
N ILE A 55 23.68 9.98 6.91
CA ILE A 55 22.92 9.21 5.95
C ILE A 55 23.80 8.88 4.75
N LEU A 56 24.39 7.68 4.76
CA LEU A 56 25.24 7.18 3.66
C LEU A 56 24.50 6.29 2.67
N LEU A 57 23.35 5.77 3.08
CA LEU A 57 22.53 4.85 2.27
C LEU A 57 21.58 5.63 1.35
N PRO A 58 21.14 5.04 0.23
CA PRO A 58 20.16 5.67 -0.65
C PRO A 58 18.89 6.10 0.09
N PHE A 59 18.33 7.25 -0.28
CA PHE A 59 16.99 7.62 0.14
C PHE A 59 15.96 6.70 -0.51
N GLY A 60 15.01 6.20 0.26
CA GLY A 60 13.88 5.45 -0.27
C GLY A 60 12.65 6.33 -0.40
N VAL A 61 11.93 6.21 -1.50
CA VAL A 61 10.73 6.98 -1.80
C VAL A 61 9.56 6.03 -2.06
N SER A 62 8.52 6.13 -1.25
CA SER A 62 7.23 5.47 -1.44
C SER A 62 6.31 6.36 -2.25
N VAL A 63 5.72 5.82 -3.31
CA VAL A 63 4.80 6.56 -4.18
C VAL A 63 3.50 5.77 -4.44
N LYS A 64 2.41 6.48 -4.67
CA LYS A 64 1.19 5.88 -5.23
C LYS A 64 1.36 5.70 -6.75
N GLY A 65 1.89 4.54 -7.13
CA GLY A 65 2.26 4.20 -8.50
C GLY A 65 3.55 3.39 -8.54
N HIS A 66 4.18 3.32 -9.69
CA HIS A 66 5.45 2.61 -9.87
C HIS A 66 6.37 3.36 -10.86
N GLU A 67 7.67 3.15 -10.74
CA GLU A 67 8.63 3.66 -11.72
C GLU A 67 8.71 2.67 -12.89
N THR A 68 8.47 3.17 -14.10
CA THR A 68 8.59 2.40 -15.34
C THR A 68 10.08 2.15 -15.64
N THR A 69 10.50 0.91 -15.72
CA THR A 69 11.91 0.55 -15.91
C THR A 69 12.51 1.04 -17.23
N SER A 70 11.70 1.12 -18.30
CA SER A 70 12.16 1.56 -19.62
C SER A 70 12.40 3.05 -19.74
N THR A 71 11.64 3.89 -19.00
CA THR A 71 11.69 5.36 -19.12
C THR A 71 12.18 6.05 -17.84
N GLY A 72 12.12 5.39 -16.70
CA GLY A 72 12.33 5.98 -15.38
C GLY A 72 11.24 6.97 -14.97
N MET A 73 10.11 6.99 -15.67
CA MET A 73 8.97 7.85 -15.36
C MET A 73 8.04 7.15 -14.37
N ILE A 74 7.39 7.94 -13.53
CA ILE A 74 6.36 7.44 -12.61
C ILE A 74 5.05 7.22 -13.37
N ALA A 75 4.58 5.99 -13.39
CA ALA A 75 3.22 5.66 -13.78
C ALA A 75 2.34 5.73 -12.53
N SER A 76 1.47 6.73 -12.45
CA SER A 76 0.56 6.94 -11.34
C SER A 76 -0.80 7.39 -11.85
N LEU A 77 -1.85 6.77 -11.33
CA LEU A 77 -3.25 7.12 -11.60
C LEU A 77 -3.84 7.98 -10.46
N HIS A 78 -3.24 7.92 -9.28
CA HIS A 78 -3.73 8.57 -8.07
C HIS A 78 -2.90 9.78 -7.62
N HIS A 79 -1.79 10.06 -8.29
CA HIS A 79 -0.92 11.19 -7.95
C HIS A 79 -0.49 11.96 -9.21
N PRO A 80 -1.36 12.81 -9.75
CA PRO A 80 -1.12 13.50 -11.04
C PRO A 80 0.13 14.37 -11.05
N LEU A 81 0.54 14.92 -9.88
CA LEU A 81 1.69 15.81 -9.79
C LEU A 81 3.02 15.10 -10.16
N ILE A 82 3.17 13.84 -9.79
CA ILE A 82 4.38 13.05 -10.09
C ILE A 82 4.21 12.15 -11.32
N ALA A 83 2.99 12.01 -11.85
CA ALA A 83 2.72 11.21 -13.03
C ALA A 83 3.54 11.71 -14.23
N GLN A 84 4.14 10.77 -14.98
CA GLN A 84 5.00 11.05 -16.14
C GLN A 84 6.27 11.87 -15.80
N LYS A 85 6.67 11.95 -14.52
CA LYS A 85 7.90 12.63 -14.08
C LYS A 85 9.02 11.61 -13.82
N THR A 86 10.25 12.02 -14.00
CA THR A 86 11.47 11.24 -13.75
C THR A 86 11.96 11.45 -12.31
N LEU A 87 11.06 11.27 -11.34
CA LEU A 87 11.24 11.66 -9.93
C LEU A 87 12.58 11.20 -9.34
N ARG A 88 12.97 9.94 -9.55
CA ARG A 88 14.24 9.40 -9.04
C ARG A 88 15.44 10.18 -9.59
N ARG A 89 15.49 10.35 -10.92
CA ARG A 89 16.58 11.06 -11.59
C ARG A 89 16.66 12.52 -11.15
N ASP A 90 15.52 13.18 -11.03
CA ASP A 90 15.44 14.60 -10.69
C ASP A 90 15.90 14.83 -9.24
N LEU A 91 15.49 13.95 -8.30
CA LEU A 91 15.98 14.00 -6.92
C LEU A 91 17.47 13.66 -6.80
N GLN A 92 17.96 12.66 -7.54
CA GLN A 92 19.38 12.31 -7.55
C GLN A 92 20.23 13.48 -8.04
N ALA A 93 19.77 14.19 -9.08
CA ALA A 93 20.47 15.37 -9.60
C ALA A 93 20.47 16.53 -8.62
N ALA A 94 19.35 16.80 -7.94
CA ALA A 94 19.22 17.90 -6.98
C ALA A 94 20.05 17.68 -5.69
N LEU A 95 20.13 16.43 -5.24
CA LEU A 95 20.75 16.06 -3.97
C LEU A 95 22.19 15.56 -4.10
N ASN A 96 22.63 15.22 -5.30
CA ASN A 96 23.87 14.46 -5.54
C ASN A 96 23.96 13.21 -4.63
N HIS A 97 22.82 12.52 -4.43
CA HIS A 97 22.68 11.38 -3.55
C HIS A 97 21.80 10.31 -4.20
N SER A 98 22.07 9.04 -3.88
CA SER A 98 21.30 7.91 -4.45
C SER A 98 19.86 7.89 -3.93
N VAL A 99 18.92 7.61 -4.83
CA VAL A 99 17.48 7.51 -4.54
C VAL A 99 16.91 6.22 -5.13
N ILE A 100 16.05 5.56 -4.38
CA ILE A 100 15.30 4.37 -4.80
C ILE A 100 13.82 4.70 -4.69
N VAL A 101 13.05 4.45 -5.75
CA VAL A 101 11.60 4.66 -5.76
C VAL A 101 10.90 3.30 -5.80
N ALA A 102 9.87 3.15 -4.98
CA ALA A 102 9.03 1.95 -4.95
C ALA A 102 7.56 2.34 -4.71
N SER A 103 6.64 1.42 -5.04
CA SER A 103 5.22 1.62 -4.75
C SER A 103 4.94 1.53 -3.24
N ASP A 104 3.81 2.11 -2.80
CA ASP A 104 3.33 1.97 -1.42
C ASP A 104 3.24 0.49 -1.01
N GLY A 105 2.72 -0.39 -1.87
CA GLY A 105 2.65 -1.83 -1.59
C GLY A 105 4.02 -2.48 -1.42
N GLN A 106 4.99 -2.13 -2.25
CA GLN A 106 6.37 -2.61 -2.13
C GLN A 106 7.02 -2.12 -0.83
N CYS A 107 6.85 -0.85 -0.48
CA CYS A 107 7.33 -0.31 0.78
C CYS A 107 6.67 -1.01 1.99
N LEU A 108 5.38 -1.30 1.91
CA LEU A 108 4.68 -2.04 2.97
C LEU A 108 5.24 -3.47 3.14
N ALA A 109 5.56 -4.18 2.04
CA ALA A 109 6.19 -5.50 2.09
C ALA A 109 7.58 -5.44 2.74
N VAL A 110 8.37 -4.42 2.40
CA VAL A 110 9.69 -4.18 3.01
C VAL A 110 9.55 -3.85 4.50
N ALA A 111 8.56 -3.05 4.89
CA ALA A 111 8.28 -2.76 6.29
C ALA A 111 7.90 -4.04 7.05
N ALA A 112 7.04 -4.88 6.49
CA ALA A 112 6.67 -6.15 7.09
C ALA A 112 7.91 -7.00 7.42
N ARG A 113 8.81 -7.15 6.46
CA ARG A 113 10.04 -7.95 6.63
C ARG A 113 10.99 -7.36 7.68
N SER A 114 11.12 -6.04 7.75
CA SER A 114 12.03 -5.38 8.68
C SER A 114 11.47 -5.28 10.09
N VAL A 115 10.15 -5.07 10.25
CA VAL A 115 9.50 -4.90 11.56
C VAL A 115 9.23 -6.25 12.24
N LEU A 116 8.80 -7.25 11.49
CA LEU A 116 8.37 -8.53 12.06
C LEU A 116 9.54 -9.47 12.43
N GLN A 117 10.78 -9.11 12.07
CA GLN A 117 12.01 -9.86 12.39
C GLN A 117 11.86 -11.37 12.16
N LEU A 118 11.23 -11.75 11.06
CA LEU A 118 10.86 -13.14 10.79
C LEU A 118 12.09 -14.01 10.60
N ASP A 119 12.11 -15.12 11.30
CA ASP A 119 13.06 -16.19 11.03
C ASP A 119 12.73 -16.84 9.68
N ASN A 120 13.72 -17.42 9.04
CA ASN A 120 13.63 -17.96 7.68
C ASN A 120 13.44 -16.85 6.61
N LYS A 121 13.34 -17.24 5.36
CA LYS A 121 13.14 -16.33 4.21
C LYS A 121 11.70 -16.44 3.71
N PRO A 122 10.73 -15.83 4.43
CA PRO A 122 9.32 -16.01 4.13
C PRO A 122 8.94 -15.38 2.78
N THR A 123 7.93 -15.97 2.17
CA THR A 123 7.16 -15.32 1.12
C THR A 123 6.13 -14.40 1.78
N ILE A 124 6.21 -13.11 1.51
CA ILE A 124 5.32 -12.10 2.09
C ILE A 124 4.49 -11.49 0.96
N PHE A 125 3.19 -11.41 1.17
CA PHE A 125 2.31 -10.53 0.42
C PHE A 125 1.81 -9.41 1.32
N ALA A 126 2.17 -8.17 1.00
CA ALA A 126 1.67 -6.99 1.72
C ALA A 126 0.60 -6.30 0.87
N LEU A 127 -0.50 -5.94 1.48
CA LEU A 127 -1.66 -5.32 0.85
C LEU A 127 -1.97 -3.97 1.50
N SER A 128 -1.98 -2.91 0.72
CA SER A 128 -2.45 -1.59 1.13
C SER A 128 -3.91 -1.41 0.73
N LEU A 129 -4.78 -1.22 1.72
CA LEU A 129 -6.21 -0.94 1.57
C LEU A 129 -6.51 0.51 1.99
N ASP A 130 -6.45 1.41 1.01
CA ASP A 130 -6.57 2.85 1.19
C ASP A 130 -7.42 3.45 0.04
N GLN A 131 -7.24 4.73 -0.30
CA GLN A 131 -7.83 5.33 -1.50
C GLN A 131 -7.44 4.59 -2.77
N SER A 132 -6.16 4.18 -2.87
CA SER A 132 -5.68 3.23 -3.87
C SER A 132 -5.38 1.89 -3.23
N VAL A 133 -5.49 0.83 -3.99
CA VAL A 133 -5.25 -0.54 -3.53
C VAL A 133 -4.07 -1.11 -4.30
N CYS A 134 -3.03 -1.49 -3.57
CA CYS A 134 -1.83 -2.07 -4.18
C CYS A 134 -1.23 -3.14 -3.28
N GLY A 135 -0.45 -4.03 -3.86
CA GLY A 135 0.28 -5.07 -3.16
C GLY A 135 1.79 -4.92 -3.32
N GLY A 136 2.52 -5.62 -2.45
CA GLY A 136 3.96 -5.81 -2.54
C GLY A 136 4.32 -7.24 -2.20
N ILE A 137 5.34 -7.77 -2.85
CA ILE A 137 5.70 -9.18 -2.76
C ILE A 137 7.18 -9.30 -2.40
N ILE A 138 7.48 -10.08 -1.35
CA ILE A 138 8.83 -10.53 -1.04
C ILE A 138 8.88 -12.04 -1.15
N VAL A 139 9.87 -12.57 -1.84
CA VAL A 139 10.15 -14.01 -1.97
C VAL A 139 11.63 -14.25 -1.68
N TYR A 140 11.94 -15.11 -0.72
CA TYR A 140 13.32 -15.42 -0.30
C TYR A 140 14.17 -14.15 -0.05
N ASP A 141 13.64 -13.21 0.75
CA ASP A 141 14.26 -11.92 1.07
C ASP A 141 14.52 -11.02 -0.16
N LYS A 142 13.85 -11.26 -1.28
CA LYS A 142 13.95 -10.41 -2.47
C LYS A 142 12.63 -9.73 -2.74
N LEU A 143 12.66 -8.40 -2.84
CA LEU A 143 11.52 -7.64 -3.30
C LEU A 143 11.26 -7.94 -4.78
N LEU A 144 10.07 -8.41 -5.10
CA LEU A 144 9.66 -8.67 -6.47
C LEU A 144 9.14 -7.39 -7.11
N SER A 145 9.86 -6.85 -8.06
CA SER A 145 9.43 -5.68 -8.85
C SER A 145 8.98 -6.07 -10.25
N GLY A 146 9.56 -7.15 -10.80
CA GLY A 146 9.37 -7.54 -12.20
C GLY A 146 10.08 -6.59 -13.19
N PRO A 147 10.15 -6.98 -14.48
CA PRO A 147 10.85 -6.18 -15.50
C PRO A 147 10.13 -4.88 -15.87
N HIS A 148 8.86 -4.73 -15.52
CA HIS A 148 8.04 -3.53 -15.80
C HIS A 148 7.63 -2.75 -14.55
N GLY A 149 8.05 -3.19 -13.34
CA GLY A 149 7.67 -2.58 -12.08
C GLY A 149 6.23 -2.89 -11.61
N LEU A 150 5.55 -3.83 -12.27
CA LEU A 150 4.11 -4.12 -12.05
C LEU A 150 3.83 -5.22 -11.03
N ALA A 151 4.87 -5.86 -10.47
CA ALA A 151 4.64 -6.92 -9.50
C ALA A 151 3.94 -6.37 -8.25
N GLY A 152 2.81 -6.98 -7.90
CA GLY A 152 1.98 -6.53 -6.79
C GLY A 152 0.89 -5.51 -7.17
N ASP A 153 0.66 -5.22 -8.44
CA ASP A 153 -0.45 -4.35 -8.92
C ASP A 153 -1.81 -5.07 -8.81
N TRP A 154 -2.10 -5.53 -7.59
CA TRP A 154 -3.24 -6.36 -7.25
C TRP A 154 -4.58 -5.61 -7.43
N GLY A 155 -4.60 -4.33 -7.14
CA GLY A 155 -5.80 -3.51 -7.24
C GLY A 155 -6.39 -3.45 -8.64
N HIS A 156 -5.56 -3.57 -9.66
CA HIS A 156 -5.99 -3.53 -11.06
C HIS A 156 -6.24 -4.89 -11.71
N LEU A 157 -6.21 -5.97 -10.93
CA LEU A 157 -6.77 -7.26 -11.36
C LEU A 157 -8.29 -7.22 -11.34
N SER A 158 -8.94 -8.07 -12.14
CA SER A 158 -10.39 -8.21 -12.10
C SER A 158 -10.85 -8.85 -10.80
N LEU A 159 -11.96 -8.37 -10.22
CA LEU A 159 -12.58 -8.99 -9.05
C LEU A 159 -12.93 -10.45 -9.38
N PRO A 160 -12.42 -11.43 -8.62
CA PRO A 160 -12.72 -12.85 -8.88
C PRO A 160 -14.11 -13.22 -8.39
N TRP A 161 -14.73 -14.19 -9.07
CA TRP A 161 -16.07 -14.72 -8.74
C TRP A 161 -17.09 -13.60 -8.46
N PRO A 162 -17.26 -12.63 -9.39
CA PRO A 162 -18.14 -11.51 -9.15
C PRO A 162 -19.60 -11.99 -9.06
N ALA A 163 -20.36 -11.40 -8.15
CA ALA A 163 -21.82 -11.57 -8.12
C ALA A 163 -22.45 -10.79 -9.29
N ASP A 164 -23.69 -11.14 -9.67
CA ASP A 164 -24.38 -10.53 -10.83
C ASP A 164 -24.41 -9.01 -10.76
N TYR A 165 -24.68 -8.43 -9.60
CA TYR A 165 -24.70 -6.98 -9.39
C TYR A 165 -23.31 -6.32 -9.46
N GLU A 166 -22.23 -7.09 -9.38
CA GLU A 166 -20.85 -6.60 -9.52
C GLU A 166 -20.40 -6.62 -11.00
N LEU A 167 -21.07 -7.40 -11.85
CA LEU A 167 -20.75 -7.51 -13.28
C LEU A 167 -21.11 -6.26 -14.08
N GLU A 168 -22.08 -5.46 -13.63
CA GLU A 168 -22.48 -4.19 -14.29
C GLU A 168 -21.39 -3.10 -14.20
N GLY A 169 -20.26 -3.44 -13.70
CA GLY A 169 -18.96 -2.87 -13.96
C GLY A 169 -18.76 -1.42 -13.56
N ARG A 170 -18.25 -1.21 -12.36
CA ARG A 170 -17.68 0.08 -11.96
C ARG A 170 -16.44 0.38 -12.80
N LYS A 171 -16.40 1.59 -13.40
CA LYS A 171 -15.24 2.05 -14.17
C LYS A 171 -14.09 2.39 -13.24
N CYS A 172 -12.96 1.75 -13.43
CA CYS A 172 -11.72 2.05 -12.70
C CYS A 172 -11.00 3.24 -13.34
N VAL A 173 -10.23 3.97 -12.54
CA VAL A 173 -9.35 5.07 -13.01
C VAL A 173 -8.33 4.59 -14.07
N CYS A 174 -8.02 3.30 -14.12
CA CYS A 174 -7.16 2.70 -15.15
C CYS A 174 -7.84 2.53 -16.52
N GLY A 175 -9.12 2.92 -16.66
CA GLY A 175 -9.92 2.82 -17.87
C GLY A 175 -10.63 1.48 -18.08
N ARG A 176 -10.36 0.45 -17.26
CA ARG A 176 -11.03 -0.86 -17.27
C ARG A 176 -12.24 -0.88 -16.34
N THR A 177 -13.08 -1.88 -16.47
CA THR A 177 -14.19 -2.15 -15.55
C THR A 177 -13.89 -3.37 -14.68
N GLY A 178 -14.47 -3.43 -13.47
CA GLY A 178 -14.39 -4.59 -12.62
C GLY A 178 -13.05 -4.82 -11.89
N CYS A 179 -12.19 -3.81 -11.81
CA CYS A 179 -10.96 -3.91 -11.03
C CYS A 179 -11.23 -4.03 -9.53
N ILE A 180 -10.47 -4.86 -8.83
CA ILE A 180 -10.55 -5.07 -7.38
C ILE A 180 -10.55 -3.75 -6.61
N GLU A 181 -9.67 -2.81 -6.97
CA GLU A 181 -9.55 -1.51 -6.32
C GLU A 181 -10.89 -0.79 -6.18
N HIS A 182 -11.71 -0.84 -7.23
CA HIS A 182 -12.99 -0.12 -7.24
C HIS A 182 -14.04 -0.72 -6.30
N PHE A 183 -13.78 -1.92 -5.79
CA PHE A 183 -14.67 -2.62 -4.85
C PHE A 183 -14.14 -2.64 -3.42
N VAL A 184 -12.82 -2.55 -3.23
CA VAL A 184 -12.21 -2.74 -1.91
C VAL A 184 -11.38 -1.54 -1.42
N SER A 185 -11.41 -0.42 -2.16
CA SER A 185 -10.85 0.85 -1.69
C SER A 185 -11.81 1.57 -0.72
N LEU A 186 -11.33 2.65 -0.12
CA LEU A 186 -12.17 3.55 0.70
C LEU A 186 -13.35 4.10 -0.11
N GLU A 187 -13.12 4.47 -1.37
CA GLU A 187 -14.16 4.93 -2.27
C GLU A 187 -15.17 3.82 -2.59
N GLY A 188 -14.67 2.59 -2.79
CA GLY A 188 -15.52 1.41 -3.02
C GLY A 188 -16.48 1.17 -1.85
N LEU A 189 -16.01 1.23 -0.61
CA LEU A 189 -16.84 1.11 0.59
C LEU A 189 -17.88 2.23 0.69
N SER A 190 -17.46 3.47 0.45
CA SER A 190 -18.35 4.65 0.46
C SER A 190 -19.45 4.53 -0.60
N HIS A 191 -19.10 4.05 -1.79
CA HIS A 191 -20.04 3.84 -2.88
C HIS A 191 -21.06 2.73 -2.58
N ASP A 192 -20.64 1.61 -2.00
CA ASP A 192 -21.57 0.55 -1.58
C ASP A 192 -22.58 1.06 -0.55
N TYR A 193 -22.10 1.83 0.42
CA TYR A 193 -22.99 2.44 1.43
C TYR A 193 -23.97 3.44 0.80
N GLU A 194 -23.50 4.26 -0.16
CA GLU A 194 -24.35 5.21 -0.90
C GLU A 194 -25.44 4.47 -1.71
N LEU A 195 -25.10 3.36 -2.37
CA LEU A 195 -26.07 2.53 -3.10
C LEU A 195 -27.16 1.97 -2.18
N LEU A 196 -26.82 1.58 -0.98
CA LEU A 196 -27.76 1.01 -0.01
C LEU A 196 -28.65 2.05 0.67
N THR A 197 -28.15 3.27 0.87
CA THR A 197 -28.82 4.28 1.70
C THR A 197 -29.25 5.53 0.97
N GLY A 198 -28.72 5.77 -0.23
CA GLY A 198 -28.84 7.05 -0.91
C GLY A 198 -28.02 8.18 -0.28
N LYS A 199 -27.20 7.91 0.74
CA LYS A 199 -26.42 8.91 1.48
C LYS A 199 -24.92 8.67 1.32
N LYS A 200 -24.19 9.74 1.02
CA LYS A 200 -22.72 9.71 1.04
C LYS A 200 -22.18 9.71 2.46
N LEU A 201 -21.30 8.76 2.75
CA LEU A 201 -20.55 8.68 4.00
C LEU A 201 -19.12 8.28 3.70
N THR A 202 -18.14 8.83 4.43
CA THR A 202 -16.74 8.41 4.28
C THR A 202 -16.53 7.02 4.83
N ALA A 203 -15.55 6.31 4.30
CA ALA A 203 -15.23 4.94 4.73
C ALA A 203 -14.94 4.87 6.24
N GLU A 204 -14.21 5.85 6.79
CA GLU A 204 -13.91 5.92 8.23
C GLU A 204 -15.18 6.03 9.08
N ASN A 205 -16.16 6.81 8.62
CA ASN A 205 -17.44 6.94 9.31
C ASN A 205 -18.29 5.67 9.18
N ILE A 206 -18.22 4.97 8.04
CA ILE A 206 -18.89 3.68 7.84
C ILE A 206 -18.31 2.64 8.80
N ILE A 207 -16.98 2.54 8.88
CA ILE A 207 -16.28 1.65 9.82
C ILE A 207 -16.75 1.93 11.25
N LYS A 208 -16.76 3.21 11.66
CA LYS A 208 -17.19 3.61 12.99
C LYS A 208 -18.66 3.29 13.26
N GLN A 209 -19.56 3.50 12.29
CA GLN A 209 -20.98 3.17 12.44
C GLN A 209 -21.19 1.66 12.55
N ALA A 210 -20.47 0.85 11.76
CA ALA A 210 -20.51 -0.61 11.87
C ALA A 210 -20.07 -1.09 13.26
N GLU A 211 -19.01 -0.49 13.83
CA GLU A 211 -18.54 -0.80 15.19
C GLU A 211 -19.56 -0.41 16.28
N THR A 212 -20.42 0.56 16.02
CA THR A 212 -21.50 0.96 16.94
C THR A 212 -22.83 0.26 16.68
N GLY A 213 -22.88 -0.69 15.74
CA GLY A 213 -24.03 -1.58 15.52
C GLY A 213 -25.03 -1.08 14.46
N ASP A 214 -24.64 -0.12 13.60
CA ASP A 214 -25.46 0.23 12.44
C ASP A 214 -25.51 -0.93 11.44
N ILE A 215 -26.71 -1.44 11.18
CA ILE A 215 -26.93 -2.66 10.37
C ILE A 215 -26.51 -2.46 8.91
N VAL A 216 -26.70 -1.26 8.36
CA VAL A 216 -26.37 -0.99 6.96
C VAL A 216 -24.86 -0.85 6.79
N ALA A 217 -24.21 -0.14 7.69
CA ALA A 217 -22.75 -0.04 7.74
C ALA A 217 -22.11 -1.43 7.95
N GLU A 218 -22.68 -2.25 8.83
CA GLU A 218 -22.28 -3.65 9.04
C GLU A 218 -22.38 -4.47 7.76
N SER A 219 -23.48 -4.35 7.01
CA SER A 219 -23.68 -5.04 5.73
C SER A 219 -22.64 -4.59 4.69
N ALA A 220 -22.35 -3.30 4.59
CA ALA A 220 -21.31 -2.79 3.68
C ALA A 220 -19.93 -3.34 4.05
N MET A 221 -19.60 -3.42 5.35
CA MET A 221 -18.35 -4.02 5.81
C MET A 221 -18.28 -5.53 5.50
N GLN A 222 -19.35 -6.27 5.62
CA GLN A 222 -19.38 -7.70 5.27
C GLN A 222 -19.15 -7.95 3.78
N VAL A 223 -19.66 -7.07 2.91
CA VAL A 223 -19.47 -7.14 1.46
C VAL A 223 -18.01 -6.88 1.10
N ILE A 224 -17.39 -5.82 1.65
CA ILE A 224 -15.97 -5.53 1.36
C ILE A 224 -15.04 -6.62 1.89
N GLU A 225 -15.31 -7.18 3.06
CA GLU A 225 -14.56 -8.31 3.63
C GLU A 225 -14.61 -9.54 2.71
N ASP A 226 -15.77 -9.84 2.13
CA ASP A 226 -15.93 -10.94 1.20
C ASP A 226 -15.10 -10.72 -0.08
N ARG A 227 -15.17 -9.52 -0.65
CA ARG A 227 -14.42 -9.16 -1.86
C ARG A 227 -12.90 -9.23 -1.64
N ILE A 228 -12.43 -8.73 -0.48
CA ILE A 228 -11.02 -8.86 -0.10
C ILE A 228 -10.63 -10.34 0.02
N SER A 229 -11.49 -11.16 0.62
CA SER A 229 -11.25 -12.60 0.79
C SER A 229 -11.14 -13.32 -0.55
N ARG A 230 -12.01 -13.00 -1.51
CA ARG A 230 -11.96 -13.50 -2.88
C ARG A 230 -10.63 -13.13 -3.57
N GLY A 231 -10.27 -11.87 -3.52
CA GLY A 231 -9.01 -11.40 -4.11
C GLY A 231 -7.77 -12.01 -3.46
N LEU A 232 -7.77 -12.18 -2.13
CA LEU A 232 -6.68 -12.82 -1.41
C LEU A 232 -6.62 -14.35 -1.67
N ALA A 233 -7.74 -15.00 -1.90
CA ALA A 233 -7.76 -16.42 -2.29
C ALA A 233 -6.96 -16.66 -3.60
N MET A 234 -7.02 -15.72 -4.56
CA MET A 234 -6.17 -15.81 -5.76
C MET A 234 -4.68 -15.65 -5.42
N VAL A 235 -4.34 -14.72 -4.54
CA VAL A 235 -2.95 -14.53 -4.10
C VAL A 235 -2.43 -15.78 -3.41
N ILE A 236 -3.22 -16.37 -2.53
CA ILE A 236 -2.90 -17.62 -1.83
C ILE A 236 -2.68 -18.74 -2.87
N GLY A 237 -3.57 -18.88 -3.85
CA GLY A 237 -3.44 -19.91 -4.88
C GLY A 237 -2.25 -19.74 -5.82
N LEU A 238 -1.69 -18.53 -5.95
CA LEU A 238 -0.56 -18.21 -6.84
C LEU A 238 0.79 -18.18 -6.14
N LEU A 239 0.82 -17.67 -4.91
CA LEU A 239 2.07 -17.37 -4.19
C LEU A 239 2.29 -18.27 -2.98
N ASP A 240 1.22 -18.84 -2.43
CA ASP A 240 1.24 -19.57 -1.15
C ASP A 240 2.08 -18.83 -0.11
N PRO A 241 1.74 -17.57 0.24
CA PRO A 241 2.59 -16.74 1.08
C PRO A 241 2.57 -17.24 2.52
N ASP A 242 3.73 -17.20 3.19
CA ASP A 242 3.83 -17.48 4.64
C ASP A 242 3.09 -16.40 5.45
N ILE A 243 3.02 -15.16 4.90
CA ILE A 243 2.44 -14.03 5.60
C ILE A 243 1.67 -13.14 4.62
N ILE A 244 0.47 -12.74 5.02
CA ILE A 244 -0.30 -11.67 4.39
C ILE A 244 -0.37 -10.50 5.38
N LEU A 245 0.27 -9.39 5.05
CA LEU A 245 0.18 -8.15 5.82
C LEU A 245 -0.88 -7.24 5.19
N ILE A 246 -1.81 -6.74 6.00
CA ILE A 246 -2.79 -5.76 5.57
C ILE A 246 -2.50 -4.43 6.25
N GLY A 247 -2.27 -3.39 5.45
CA GLY A 247 -2.07 -2.01 5.86
C GLY A 247 -3.10 -1.07 5.23
N GLY A 248 -2.95 0.23 5.45
CA GLY A 248 -3.88 1.26 4.98
C GLY A 248 -4.99 1.59 5.98
N ILE A 249 -5.86 2.52 5.62
CA ILE A 249 -6.91 3.03 6.52
C ILE A 249 -7.91 1.93 6.92
N LEU A 250 -8.29 1.06 5.98
CA LEU A 250 -9.21 -0.05 6.28
C LEU A 250 -8.64 -1.02 7.31
N ALA A 251 -7.32 -1.17 7.37
CA ALA A 251 -6.64 -2.02 8.35
C ALA A 251 -6.79 -1.54 9.82
N LYS A 252 -7.32 -0.33 10.04
CA LYS A 252 -7.69 0.13 11.39
C LYS A 252 -8.87 -0.65 11.96
N SER A 253 -9.71 -1.23 11.11
CA SER A 253 -10.84 -2.07 11.52
C SER A 253 -10.36 -3.47 11.89
N GLU A 254 -10.42 -3.81 13.18
CA GLU A 254 -9.95 -5.11 13.70
C GLU A 254 -10.72 -6.30 13.13
N ARG A 255 -11.97 -6.10 12.77
CA ARG A 255 -12.84 -7.12 12.20
C ARG A 255 -12.28 -7.75 10.92
N LEU A 256 -11.51 -7.01 10.11
CA LEU A 256 -10.90 -7.54 8.89
C LEU A 256 -9.99 -8.74 9.20
N PHE A 257 -9.22 -8.66 10.28
CA PHE A 257 -8.29 -9.72 10.68
C PHE A 257 -8.97 -10.98 11.23
N THR A 258 -10.23 -10.87 11.57
CA THR A 258 -11.06 -12.01 12.00
C THR A 258 -11.92 -12.55 10.86
N ASN A 259 -12.55 -11.66 10.09
CA ASN A 259 -13.56 -12.06 9.12
C ASN A 259 -12.99 -12.52 7.78
N ILE A 260 -11.91 -11.87 7.30
CA ILE A 260 -11.26 -12.26 6.04
C ILE A 260 -10.74 -13.70 6.10
N PRO A 261 -9.97 -14.14 7.14
CA PRO A 261 -9.51 -15.52 7.23
C PRO A 261 -10.63 -16.57 7.35
N ARG A 262 -11.79 -16.17 7.84
CA ARG A 262 -12.96 -17.06 7.90
C ARG A 262 -13.65 -17.25 6.56
N LYS A 263 -13.49 -16.27 5.64
CA LYS A 263 -14.16 -16.27 4.33
C LYS A 263 -13.31 -16.85 3.21
N TRP A 264 -12.01 -16.58 3.16
CA TRP A 264 -11.16 -17.02 2.04
C TRP A 264 -11.12 -18.56 1.83
N PRO A 265 -11.28 -19.46 2.87
CA PRO A 265 -11.31 -20.90 2.62
C PRO A 265 -12.43 -21.36 1.68
N TRP A 266 -13.48 -20.57 1.53
CA TRP A 266 -14.59 -20.86 0.60
C TRP A 266 -14.17 -20.71 -0.86
N TYR A 267 -13.10 -19.94 -1.10
CA TYR A 267 -12.57 -19.64 -2.43
C TYR A 267 -11.23 -20.35 -2.71
N ILE A 268 -10.67 -21.02 -1.70
CA ILE A 268 -9.47 -21.84 -1.83
C ILE A 268 -9.88 -23.29 -1.99
N ARG A 269 -9.04 -24.08 -2.63
CA ARG A 269 -9.25 -25.51 -2.83
C ARG A 269 -9.62 -26.21 -1.51
N SER A 270 -10.72 -26.95 -1.49
CA SER A 270 -11.35 -27.54 -0.30
C SER A 270 -10.54 -28.59 0.49
N SER A 271 -9.38 -29.02 -0.03
CA SER A 271 -8.48 -29.96 0.68
C SER A 271 -7.43 -29.26 1.54
N VAL A 272 -7.46 -27.94 1.65
CA VAL A 272 -6.49 -27.16 2.41
C VAL A 272 -7.09 -26.82 3.76
N ASN A 273 -6.42 -27.25 4.82
CA ASN A 273 -6.85 -27.01 6.20
C ASN A 273 -6.93 -25.52 6.52
N SER A 274 -7.83 -25.18 7.45
CA SER A 274 -8.09 -23.83 7.95
C SER A 274 -6.89 -23.16 8.67
N ASP A 275 -5.78 -23.88 8.87
CA ASP A 275 -4.58 -23.39 9.53
C ASP A 275 -3.69 -22.50 8.64
N ILE A 276 -4.16 -22.24 7.41
CA ILE A 276 -3.42 -21.50 6.43
C ILE A 276 -3.64 -20.00 6.63
N LEU A 277 -2.57 -19.34 6.97
CA LEU A 277 -2.34 -17.91 6.84
C LEU A 277 -3.29 -17.01 7.64
N VAL A 278 -2.85 -16.61 8.79
CA VAL A 278 -3.45 -15.50 9.54
C VAL A 278 -2.83 -14.21 9.02
N PRO A 279 -3.63 -13.21 8.55
CA PRO A 279 -3.12 -11.88 8.27
C PRO A 279 -2.50 -11.30 9.53
N LEU A 280 -1.23 -10.90 9.47
CA LEU A 280 -0.57 -10.26 10.59
C LEU A 280 -0.87 -8.76 10.55
N ARG A 281 -1.48 -8.27 11.60
CA ARG A 281 -1.61 -6.86 11.87
C ARG A 281 -0.29 -6.35 12.43
N THR A 282 0.22 -5.25 11.87
CA THR A 282 1.30 -4.52 12.53
C THR A 282 0.75 -3.83 13.78
N SER A 283 1.52 -3.84 14.85
CA SER A 283 1.19 -3.15 16.11
C SER A 283 1.25 -1.62 16.00
N ASN A 284 1.74 -1.09 14.88
CA ASN A 284 1.84 0.35 14.66
C ASN A 284 0.51 0.92 14.15
N PRO A 285 -0.19 1.76 14.93
CA PRO A 285 -1.48 2.32 14.55
C PRO A 285 -1.40 3.38 13.45
N CYS A 286 -0.21 3.85 13.07
CA CYS A 286 -0.04 4.88 12.07
C CYS A 286 0.34 4.28 10.71
N PRO A 287 -0.56 4.26 9.72
CA PRO A 287 -0.29 3.71 8.38
C PRO A 287 0.91 4.36 7.69
N ASP A 288 1.11 5.66 7.88
CA ASP A 288 2.19 6.40 7.23
C ASP A 288 3.58 5.98 7.74
N HIS A 289 3.69 5.64 9.02
CA HIS A 289 4.97 5.15 9.58
C HIS A 289 5.43 3.85 8.92
N LEU A 290 4.51 2.95 8.55
CA LEU A 290 4.89 1.71 7.87
C LEU A 290 5.46 1.97 6.48
N TYR A 291 4.87 2.86 5.70
CA TYR A 291 5.37 3.21 4.38
C TYR A 291 6.72 3.91 4.45
N LEU A 292 6.90 4.83 5.41
CA LEU A 292 8.17 5.51 5.66
C LEU A 292 9.26 4.53 6.12
N HIS A 293 8.90 3.59 7.00
CA HIS A 293 9.81 2.54 7.46
C HIS A 293 10.24 1.65 6.30
N GLY A 294 9.31 1.20 5.49
CA GLY A 294 9.58 0.40 4.30
C GLY A 294 10.42 1.16 3.28
N ALA A 295 10.09 2.42 3.00
CA ALA A 295 10.87 3.27 2.12
C ALA A 295 12.33 3.40 2.61
N ALA A 296 12.55 3.72 3.89
CA ALA A 296 13.88 3.82 4.47
C ALA A 296 14.71 2.52 4.35
N HIS A 297 14.04 1.35 4.29
CA HIS A 297 14.71 0.05 4.17
C HIS A 297 14.86 -0.45 2.72
N LEU A 298 14.39 0.28 1.72
CA LEU A 298 14.55 -0.10 0.30
C LEU A 298 16.02 -0.31 -0.09
N CYS A 299 16.93 0.42 0.53
CA CYS A 299 18.38 0.26 0.31
C CYS A 299 18.89 -1.16 0.58
N CYS A 300 18.20 -1.93 1.43
CA CYS A 300 18.55 -3.34 1.70
C CYS A 300 18.11 -4.28 0.57
N TYR A 301 17.29 -3.81 -0.37
CA TYR A 301 16.72 -4.57 -1.49
C TYR A 301 17.18 -4.06 -2.86
N ALA A 302 17.95 -2.96 -2.89
CA ALA A 302 18.59 -2.49 -4.12
C ALA A 302 19.65 -3.49 -4.58
N LYS A 303 19.58 -3.85 -5.86
CA LYS A 303 20.61 -4.66 -6.54
C LYS A 303 21.71 -3.77 -7.05
#